data_0d0898063f28042945aa026a0ac523e7
#
_entry.id   0d0898063f28042945aa026a0ac523e7
#
_cell.length_a   1.000
_cell.length_b   1.000
_cell.length_c   1.000
_cell.angle_alpha   90.00
_cell.angle_beta   90.00
_cell.angle_gamma   90.00
#
_symmetry.space_group_name_H-M   'P 1'
#
loop_
_entity.id
_entity.type
_entity.pdbx_description
1 polymer ?
#
loop_
_entity_poly.entity_id
_entity_poly.type
_entity_poly.pdbx_seq_one_letter_code
_entity_poly.pdbx_strand_id
1 'polypeptide(L)'
;MEPLPRPRDWPDRQSTLAESVLGFLDFVRITCVNKLAGLSEEQARETPLPASRVMSPLGLLKHLTAVQRQHIQIHIGGRDLPPLWRSDDTEFDFRLRPEDTIESVVAAFDAEWELSRETLGRTDLEGPITAYGQPNRAGRLLVDVLQESARHLGHLDIVRELIDGAKGE
;
A
#
# COMPACT_ATOMS: atom_id res chain seq x y z
N MET A 1 2.47 -6.89 -16.93
CA MET A 1 1.57 -6.19 -15.95
C MET A 1 0.14 -6.24 -16.47
N GLU A 2 -0.82 -6.51 -15.59
CA GLU A 2 -2.24 -6.42 -15.91
C GLU A 2 -2.62 -4.98 -16.32
N PRO A 3 -3.45 -4.78 -17.36
CA PRO A 3 -3.85 -3.44 -17.80
C PRO A 3 -4.51 -2.62 -16.69
N LEU A 4 -4.28 -1.31 -16.68
CA LEU A 4 -4.93 -0.38 -15.77
C LEU A 4 -6.05 0.42 -16.50
N PRO A 5 -7.16 0.75 -15.84
CA PRO A 5 -7.50 0.39 -14.46
C PRO A 5 -7.97 -1.09 -14.34
N ARG A 6 -7.71 -1.69 -13.19
CA ARG A 6 -8.17 -3.04 -12.83
C ARG A 6 -9.59 -3.03 -12.27
N PRO A 7 -10.38 -4.10 -12.46
CA PRO A 7 -11.67 -4.24 -11.79
C PRO A 7 -11.48 -4.35 -10.27
N ARG A 8 -12.43 -3.81 -9.53
CA ARG A 8 -12.47 -3.91 -8.07
C ARG A 8 -13.91 -4.00 -7.61
N ASP A 9 -14.16 -4.79 -6.57
CA ASP A 9 -15.47 -4.99 -5.98
C ASP A 9 -15.46 -4.58 -4.50
N TRP A 10 -16.58 -4.02 -4.05
CA TRP A 10 -16.82 -3.81 -2.64
C TRP A 10 -16.94 -5.16 -1.93
N PRO A 11 -16.46 -5.28 -0.67
CA PRO A 11 -16.72 -6.47 0.14
C PRO A 11 -18.20 -6.78 0.21
N ASP A 12 -18.55 -8.07 0.26
CA ASP A 12 -19.94 -8.49 0.43
C ASP A 12 -20.54 -7.90 1.72
N ARG A 13 -21.79 -7.45 1.65
CA ARG A 13 -22.48 -6.81 2.79
C ARG A 13 -22.76 -7.75 3.96
N GLN A 14 -22.66 -9.06 3.74
CA GLN A 14 -22.84 -10.09 4.77
C GLN A 14 -21.50 -10.65 5.28
N SER A 15 -20.37 -10.09 4.83
CA SER A 15 -19.03 -10.47 5.29
C SER A 15 -18.87 -10.28 6.80
N THR A 16 -18.17 -11.19 7.43
CA THR A 16 -17.68 -11.02 8.79
C THR A 16 -16.75 -9.80 8.90
N LEU A 17 -16.45 -9.34 10.11
CA LEU A 17 -15.52 -8.22 10.29
C LEU A 17 -14.15 -8.50 9.67
N ALA A 18 -13.60 -9.72 9.84
CA ALA A 18 -12.32 -10.11 9.28
C ALA A 18 -12.34 -10.09 7.74
N GLU A 19 -13.37 -10.68 7.13
CA GLU A 19 -13.56 -10.66 5.67
C GLU A 19 -13.76 -9.23 5.15
N SER A 20 -14.48 -8.39 5.89
CA SER A 20 -14.66 -6.98 5.52
C SER A 20 -13.34 -6.22 5.53
N VAL A 21 -12.50 -6.38 6.56
CA VAL A 21 -11.18 -5.73 6.64
C VAL A 21 -10.29 -6.17 5.47
N LEU A 22 -10.24 -7.47 5.18
CA LEU A 22 -9.45 -8.01 4.06
C LEU A 22 -9.98 -7.52 2.71
N GLY A 23 -11.31 -7.54 2.52
CA GLY A 23 -11.93 -7.07 1.29
C GLY A 23 -11.74 -5.57 1.05
N PHE A 24 -11.87 -4.73 2.09
CA PHE A 24 -11.58 -3.30 1.98
C PHE A 24 -10.11 -3.03 1.73
N LEU A 25 -9.20 -3.80 2.32
CA LEU A 25 -7.77 -3.66 2.05
C LEU A 25 -7.47 -3.97 0.57
N ASP A 26 -8.05 -5.02 0.01
CA ASP A 26 -7.89 -5.36 -1.41
C ASP A 26 -8.51 -4.28 -2.32
N PHE A 27 -9.71 -3.80 -2.01
CA PHE A 27 -10.37 -2.70 -2.74
C PHE A 27 -9.50 -1.43 -2.76
N VAL A 28 -9.01 -0.99 -1.59
CA VAL A 28 -8.18 0.21 -1.46
C VAL A 28 -6.86 0.03 -2.21
N ARG A 29 -6.23 -1.14 -2.08
CA ARG A 29 -4.98 -1.47 -2.77
C ARG A 29 -5.13 -1.38 -4.30
N ILE A 30 -6.16 -2.02 -4.87
CA ILE A 30 -6.44 -1.94 -6.31
C ILE A 30 -6.72 -0.50 -6.73
N THR A 31 -7.45 0.26 -5.91
CA THR A 31 -7.72 1.68 -6.18
C THR A 31 -6.42 2.49 -6.22
N CYS A 32 -5.48 2.26 -5.30
CA CYS A 32 -4.17 2.93 -5.34
C CYS A 32 -3.41 2.66 -6.65
N VAL A 33 -3.40 1.41 -7.13
CA VAL A 33 -2.79 1.05 -8.42
C VAL A 33 -3.52 1.74 -9.58
N ASN A 34 -4.85 1.77 -9.56
CA ASN A 34 -5.66 2.39 -10.59
C ASN A 34 -5.43 3.91 -10.72
N LYS A 35 -4.97 4.58 -9.64
CA LYS A 35 -4.57 5.99 -9.70
C LYS A 35 -3.34 6.26 -10.57
N LEU A 36 -2.64 5.23 -11.02
CA LEU A 36 -1.55 5.36 -12.00
C LEU A 36 -2.04 5.22 -13.47
N ALA A 37 -3.31 4.83 -13.68
CA ALA A 37 -3.85 4.63 -15.02
C ALA A 37 -3.79 5.92 -15.85
N GLY A 38 -3.18 5.84 -17.05
CA GLY A 38 -3.08 6.96 -17.98
C GLY A 38 -2.00 8.00 -17.66
N LEU A 39 -1.31 7.90 -16.53
CA LEU A 39 -0.15 8.76 -16.26
C LEU A 39 1.04 8.36 -17.13
N SER A 40 1.78 9.37 -17.61
CA SER A 40 3.13 9.15 -18.14
C SER A 40 4.11 8.85 -17.01
N GLU A 41 5.28 8.28 -17.34
CA GLU A 41 6.36 8.05 -16.39
C GLU A 41 6.82 9.35 -15.69
N GLU A 42 6.80 10.47 -16.40
CA GLU A 42 7.11 11.78 -15.86
C GLU A 42 6.05 12.23 -14.85
N GLN A 43 4.77 12.19 -15.23
CA GLN A 43 3.64 12.54 -14.35
C GLN A 43 3.60 11.67 -13.09
N ALA A 44 3.88 10.37 -13.20
CA ALA A 44 3.89 9.47 -12.06
C ALA A 44 5.00 9.77 -11.04
N ARG A 45 6.01 10.56 -11.42
CA ARG A 45 7.12 11.02 -10.58
C ARG A 45 6.94 12.44 -10.04
N GLU A 46 5.94 13.18 -10.51
CA GLU A 46 5.71 14.55 -10.07
C GLU A 46 5.33 14.63 -8.59
N THR A 47 5.85 15.63 -7.90
CA THR A 47 5.56 15.95 -6.49
C THR A 47 4.88 17.32 -6.41
N PRO A 48 3.58 17.42 -6.75
CA PRO A 48 2.90 18.70 -6.90
C PRO A 48 2.67 19.46 -5.59
N LEU A 49 2.84 18.81 -4.45
CA LEU A 49 2.66 19.43 -3.13
C LEU A 49 3.96 20.12 -2.68
N PRO A 50 4.01 21.45 -2.51
CA PRO A 50 5.25 22.19 -2.26
C PRO A 50 6.01 21.76 -1.00
N ALA A 51 5.30 21.34 0.05
CA ALA A 51 5.88 20.92 1.31
C ALA A 51 6.20 19.42 1.38
N SER A 52 5.82 18.62 0.38
CA SER A 52 5.92 17.16 0.40
C SER A 52 6.68 16.66 -0.83
N ARG A 53 7.99 16.85 -0.83
CA ARG A 53 8.87 16.62 -1.98
C ARG A 53 9.05 15.16 -2.40
N VAL A 54 8.54 14.20 -1.64
CA VAL A 54 8.61 12.77 -1.94
C VAL A 54 7.25 12.17 -2.28
N MET A 55 6.18 12.96 -2.13
CA MET A 55 4.80 12.51 -2.32
C MET A 55 4.41 12.58 -3.80
N SER A 56 4.94 11.66 -4.59
CA SER A 56 4.53 11.40 -5.97
C SER A 56 3.62 10.17 -6.04
N PRO A 57 2.85 9.96 -7.12
CA PRO A 57 2.07 8.72 -7.30
C PRO A 57 2.90 7.44 -7.11
N LEU A 58 4.06 7.36 -7.73
CA LEU A 58 4.96 6.20 -7.57
C LEU A 58 5.56 6.12 -6.17
N GLY A 59 5.94 7.25 -5.57
CA GLY A 59 6.49 7.29 -4.21
C GLY A 59 5.49 6.79 -3.17
N LEU A 60 4.22 7.16 -3.30
CA LEU A 60 3.14 6.68 -2.46
C LEU A 60 2.95 5.16 -2.59
N LEU A 61 3.00 4.61 -3.80
CA LEU A 61 2.86 3.17 -4.01
C LEU A 61 4.06 2.39 -3.46
N LYS A 62 5.29 2.92 -3.60
CA LYS A 62 6.50 2.36 -2.96
C LYS A 62 6.37 2.32 -1.44
N HIS A 63 5.93 3.41 -0.84
CA HIS A 63 5.67 3.47 0.59
C HIS A 63 4.66 2.40 1.03
N LEU A 64 3.55 2.26 0.33
CA LEU A 64 2.56 1.23 0.64
C LEU A 64 3.10 -0.20 0.47
N THR A 65 4.06 -0.43 -0.43
CA THR A 65 4.80 -1.70 -0.51
C THR A 65 5.60 -1.95 0.78
N ALA A 66 6.28 -0.91 1.28
CA ALA A 66 7.03 -1.01 2.53
C ALA A 66 6.12 -1.25 3.75
N VAL A 67 4.95 -0.60 3.79
CA VAL A 67 3.92 -0.81 4.83
C VAL A 67 3.45 -2.27 4.85
N GLN A 68 3.12 -2.86 3.69
CA GLN A 68 2.72 -4.26 3.59
C GLN A 68 3.82 -5.19 4.11
N ARG A 69 5.07 -5.01 3.67
CA ARG A 69 6.20 -5.82 4.13
C ARG A 69 6.40 -5.71 5.63
N GLN A 70 6.46 -4.51 6.15
CA GLN A 70 6.74 -4.28 7.56
C GLN A 70 5.66 -4.88 8.47
N HIS A 71 4.39 -4.61 8.17
CA HIS A 71 3.30 -5.02 9.04
C HIS A 71 2.90 -6.47 8.83
N ILE A 72 2.76 -6.91 7.57
CA ILE A 72 2.22 -8.23 7.28
C ILE A 72 3.32 -9.28 7.25
N GLN A 73 4.40 -9.08 6.49
CA GLN A 73 5.43 -10.10 6.36
C GLN A 73 6.30 -10.21 7.61
N ILE A 74 6.80 -9.08 8.11
CA ILE A 74 7.76 -9.07 9.22
C ILE A 74 7.01 -9.27 10.54
N HIS A 75 6.02 -8.42 10.86
CA HIS A 75 5.40 -8.48 12.18
C HIS A 75 4.32 -9.56 12.33
N ILE A 76 3.37 -9.65 11.39
CA ILE A 76 2.32 -10.68 11.46
C ILE A 76 2.89 -12.05 11.11
N GLY A 77 3.64 -12.15 10.01
CA GLY A 77 4.20 -13.40 9.51
C GLY A 77 5.47 -13.87 10.22
N GLY A 78 6.09 -13.03 11.03
CA GLY A 78 7.34 -13.35 11.74
C GLY A 78 8.52 -13.63 10.81
N ARG A 79 8.48 -13.14 9.57
CA ARG A 79 9.55 -13.38 8.58
C ARG A 79 10.77 -12.52 8.85
N ASP A 80 11.94 -13.11 8.74
CA ASP A 80 13.23 -12.39 8.75
C ASP A 80 13.52 -11.84 7.36
N LEU A 81 12.99 -10.66 7.07
CA LEU A 81 13.16 -9.96 5.80
C LEU A 81 13.78 -8.58 6.04
N PRO A 82 14.62 -8.09 5.11
CA PRO A 82 15.09 -6.71 5.20
C PRO A 82 13.91 -5.75 5.09
N PRO A 83 13.77 -4.80 6.04
CA PRO A 83 12.73 -3.79 5.95
C PRO A 83 12.97 -2.87 4.76
N LEU A 84 11.90 -2.40 4.14
CA LEU A 84 11.94 -1.37 3.10
C LEU A 84 11.83 0.04 3.69
N TRP A 85 11.60 0.12 4.99
CA TRP A 85 11.49 1.35 5.77
C TRP A 85 12.72 1.54 6.67
N ARG A 86 13.03 2.80 7.01
CA ARG A 86 14.15 3.15 7.89
C ARG A 86 13.69 4.11 8.99
N SER A 87 14.09 3.84 10.24
CA SER A 87 13.74 4.70 11.39
C SER A 87 14.54 6.01 11.44
N ASP A 88 15.71 6.05 10.81
CA ASP A 88 16.58 7.22 10.73
C ASP A 88 16.28 8.12 9.52
N ASP A 89 15.40 7.68 8.64
CA ASP A 89 14.98 8.39 7.43
C ASP A 89 13.55 8.03 7.03
N THR A 90 12.61 8.79 7.54
CA THR A 90 11.15 8.54 7.37
C THR A 90 10.63 8.75 5.95
N GLU A 91 11.44 9.29 5.04
CA GLU A 91 11.10 9.46 3.63
C GLU A 91 11.77 8.42 2.73
N PHE A 92 12.57 7.52 3.29
CA PHE A 92 13.40 6.58 2.53
C PHE A 92 12.59 5.73 1.54
N ASP A 93 11.46 5.22 1.98
CA ASP A 93 10.60 4.31 1.22
C ASP A 93 9.69 5.01 0.19
N PHE A 94 9.59 6.35 0.26
CA PHE A 94 8.95 7.15 -0.79
C PHE A 94 9.89 7.50 -1.95
N ARG A 95 11.21 7.54 -1.70
CA ARG A 95 12.16 8.03 -2.71
C ARG A 95 12.25 7.11 -3.90
N LEU A 96 12.09 7.69 -5.07
CA LEU A 96 12.24 6.99 -6.35
C LEU A 96 13.72 6.92 -6.76
N ARG A 97 14.08 5.76 -7.29
CA ARG A 97 15.35 5.54 -7.99
C ARG A 97 15.20 5.89 -9.47
N PRO A 98 16.29 6.14 -10.20
CA PRO A 98 16.21 6.38 -11.64
C PRO A 98 15.54 5.25 -12.43
N GLU A 99 15.75 4.01 -12.01
CA GLU A 99 15.22 2.79 -12.62
C GLU A 99 13.77 2.47 -12.27
N ASP A 100 13.16 3.13 -11.26
CA ASP A 100 11.77 2.90 -10.90
C ASP A 100 10.85 3.39 -12.02
N THR A 101 9.99 2.53 -12.52
CA THR A 101 8.97 2.81 -13.53
C THR A 101 7.58 2.47 -12.98
N ILE A 102 6.51 2.94 -13.63
CA ILE A 102 5.14 2.53 -13.28
C ILE A 102 5.06 1.00 -13.25
N GLU A 103 5.58 0.34 -14.28
CA GLU A 103 5.55 -1.12 -14.37
C GLU A 103 6.30 -1.79 -13.21
N SER A 104 7.53 -1.36 -12.92
CA SER A 104 8.36 -2.00 -11.89
C SER A 104 7.81 -1.79 -10.48
N VAL A 105 7.28 -0.60 -10.18
CA VAL A 105 6.71 -0.27 -8.86
C VAL A 105 5.39 -1.00 -8.65
N VAL A 106 4.52 -1.06 -9.67
CA VAL A 106 3.27 -1.82 -9.59
C VAL A 106 3.56 -3.32 -9.44
N ALA A 107 4.52 -3.86 -10.19
CA ALA A 107 4.90 -5.27 -10.08
C ALA A 107 5.45 -5.62 -8.68
N ALA A 108 6.26 -4.74 -8.08
CA ALA A 108 6.76 -4.93 -6.72
C ALA A 108 5.64 -4.87 -5.67
N PHE A 109 4.68 -3.96 -5.83
CA PHE A 109 3.52 -3.84 -4.97
C PHE A 109 2.61 -5.07 -5.03
N ASP A 110 2.36 -5.59 -6.24
CA ASP A 110 1.59 -6.81 -6.44
C ASP A 110 2.29 -8.04 -5.86
N ALA A 111 3.60 -8.19 -6.10
CA ALA A 111 4.37 -9.31 -5.57
C ALA A 111 4.36 -9.33 -4.03
N GLU A 112 4.48 -8.16 -3.39
CA GLU A 112 4.39 -8.06 -1.93
C GLU A 112 2.98 -8.42 -1.43
N TRP A 113 1.94 -8.06 -2.18
CA TRP A 113 0.57 -8.42 -1.83
C TRP A 113 0.30 -9.91 -1.90
N GLU A 114 0.79 -10.60 -2.92
CA GLU A 114 0.64 -12.07 -3.02
C GLU A 114 1.27 -12.78 -1.82
N LEU A 115 2.46 -12.36 -1.41
CA LEU A 115 3.10 -12.86 -0.19
C LEU A 115 2.29 -12.52 1.07
N SER A 116 1.71 -11.33 1.11
CA SER A 116 0.86 -10.87 2.22
C SER A 116 -0.42 -11.69 2.34
N ARG A 117 -1.08 -11.99 1.22
CA ARG A 117 -2.27 -12.87 1.18
C ARG A 117 -1.95 -14.28 1.68
N GLU A 118 -0.83 -14.84 1.27
CA GLU A 118 -0.37 -16.14 1.75
C GLU A 118 -0.16 -16.14 3.28
N THR A 119 0.47 -15.10 3.80
CA THR A 119 0.69 -14.91 5.24
C THR A 119 -0.64 -14.80 5.99
N LEU A 120 -1.52 -13.91 5.54
CA LEU A 120 -2.82 -13.67 6.17
C LEU A 120 -3.75 -14.88 6.12
N GLY A 121 -3.71 -15.67 5.05
CA GLY A 121 -4.49 -16.90 4.91
C GLY A 121 -4.15 -18.00 5.92
N ARG A 122 -3.00 -17.88 6.61
CA ARG A 122 -2.53 -18.81 7.65
C ARG A 122 -2.54 -18.21 9.04
N THR A 123 -2.95 -16.94 9.17
CA THR A 123 -2.85 -16.19 10.43
C THR A 123 -4.19 -16.20 11.16
N ASP A 124 -4.14 -16.51 12.44
CA ASP A 124 -5.24 -16.21 13.36
C ASP A 124 -5.21 -14.69 13.66
N LEU A 125 -6.18 -13.95 13.11
CA LEU A 125 -6.26 -12.50 13.27
C LEU A 125 -6.52 -12.08 14.73
N GLU A 126 -7.13 -12.95 15.54
CA GLU A 126 -7.30 -12.72 16.98
C GLU A 126 -6.07 -13.14 17.79
N GLY A 127 -5.13 -13.82 17.13
CA GLY A 127 -3.91 -14.35 17.75
C GLY A 127 -2.95 -13.25 18.22
N PRO A 128 -2.17 -13.53 19.28
CA PRO A 128 -1.16 -12.63 19.78
C PRO A 128 0.07 -12.65 18.86
N ILE A 129 0.66 -11.47 18.68
CA ILE A 129 1.94 -11.28 17.97
C ILE A 129 2.82 -10.32 18.77
N THR A 130 4.07 -10.18 18.37
CA THR A 130 4.94 -9.08 18.81
C THR A 130 5.22 -8.16 17.64
N ALA A 131 4.87 -6.89 17.78
CA ALA A 131 5.17 -5.87 16.79
C ALA A 131 5.86 -4.67 17.45
N TYR A 132 6.92 -4.17 16.85
CA TYR A 132 7.72 -3.04 17.40
C TYR A 132 8.20 -3.27 18.83
N GLY A 133 8.53 -4.51 19.19
CA GLY A 133 8.97 -4.88 20.53
C GLY A 133 7.86 -4.87 21.60
N GLN A 134 6.58 -4.78 21.20
CA GLN A 134 5.44 -4.74 22.09
C GLN A 134 4.44 -5.86 21.76
N PRO A 135 3.71 -6.39 22.77
CA PRO A 135 2.57 -7.28 22.53
C PRO A 135 1.50 -6.61 21.65
N ASN A 136 0.99 -7.33 20.69
CA ASN A 136 -0.03 -6.86 19.75
C ASN A 136 -0.95 -8.02 19.35
N ARG A 137 -1.97 -7.74 18.52
CA ARG A 137 -2.79 -8.73 17.84
C ARG A 137 -2.63 -8.58 16.33
N ALA A 138 -2.64 -9.69 15.59
CA ALA A 138 -2.51 -9.68 14.15
C ALA A 138 -3.59 -8.82 13.48
N GLY A 139 -4.85 -8.98 13.84
CA GLY A 139 -5.97 -8.21 13.29
C GLY A 139 -5.87 -6.71 13.60
N ARG A 140 -5.39 -6.33 14.81
CA ARG A 140 -5.15 -4.91 15.13
C ARG A 140 -4.12 -4.29 14.18
N LEU A 141 -3.04 -5.01 13.90
CA LEU A 141 -2.00 -4.53 12.99
C LEU A 141 -2.48 -4.49 11.53
N LEU A 142 -3.35 -5.42 11.14
CA LEU A 142 -3.98 -5.41 9.82
C LEU A 142 -4.87 -4.17 9.62
N VAL A 143 -5.57 -3.72 10.66
CA VAL A 143 -6.35 -2.47 10.63
C VAL A 143 -5.43 -1.26 10.44
N ASP A 144 -4.21 -1.26 11.00
CA ASP A 144 -3.23 -0.21 10.72
C ASP A 144 -2.84 -0.16 9.23
N VAL A 145 -2.65 -1.33 8.60
CA VAL A 145 -2.36 -1.40 7.16
C VAL A 145 -3.51 -0.83 6.34
N LEU A 146 -4.75 -1.16 6.70
CA LEU A 146 -5.93 -0.61 6.02
C LEU A 146 -6.02 0.91 6.20
N GLN A 147 -5.80 1.42 7.42
CA GLN A 147 -5.82 2.84 7.73
C GLN A 147 -4.74 3.62 6.96
N GLU A 148 -3.50 3.10 6.93
CA GLU A 148 -2.41 3.69 6.15
C GLU A 148 -2.71 3.67 4.64
N SER A 149 -3.23 2.56 4.12
CA SER A 149 -3.60 2.45 2.71
C SER A 149 -4.71 3.42 2.31
N ALA A 150 -5.76 3.53 3.12
CA ALA A 150 -6.87 4.48 2.87
C ALA A 150 -6.42 5.95 2.97
N ARG A 151 -5.57 6.27 3.95
CA ARG A 151 -4.98 7.61 4.10
C ARG A 151 -4.16 8.00 2.88
N HIS A 152 -3.29 7.11 2.42
CA HIS A 152 -2.44 7.36 1.27
C HIS A 152 -3.19 7.30 -0.07
N LEU A 153 -4.31 6.58 -0.14
CA LEU A 153 -5.23 6.70 -1.27
C LEU A 153 -5.81 8.12 -1.37
N GLY A 154 -6.23 8.72 -0.25
CA GLY A 154 -6.66 10.13 -0.24
C GLY A 154 -5.57 11.11 -0.68
N HIS A 155 -4.30 10.84 -0.34
CA HIS A 155 -3.18 11.61 -0.87
C HIS A 155 -3.01 11.42 -2.38
N LEU A 156 -3.15 10.18 -2.87
CA LEU A 156 -3.12 9.89 -4.32
C LEU A 156 -4.21 10.61 -5.07
N ASP A 157 -5.43 10.73 -4.51
CA ASP A 157 -6.53 11.49 -5.10
C ASP A 157 -6.13 12.95 -5.31
N ILE A 158 -5.59 13.59 -4.28
CA ILE A 158 -5.17 15.00 -4.32
C ILE A 158 -4.00 15.20 -5.30
N VAL A 159 -2.98 14.36 -5.21
CA VAL A 159 -1.80 14.43 -6.06
C VAL A 159 -2.19 14.23 -7.53
N ARG A 160 -3.08 13.27 -7.81
CA ARG A 160 -3.59 13.00 -9.15
C ARG A 160 -4.38 14.17 -9.72
N GLU A 161 -5.28 14.78 -8.93
CA GLU A 161 -6.05 15.94 -9.38
C GLU A 161 -5.12 17.13 -9.70
N LEU A 162 -4.04 17.33 -8.94
CA LEU A 162 -3.08 18.39 -9.18
C LEU A 162 -2.21 18.14 -10.44
N ILE A 163 -1.96 16.90 -10.82
CA ILE A 163 -1.13 16.54 -11.98
C ILE A 163 -1.92 16.64 -13.30
N ASP A 164 -3.11 16.08 -13.36
CA ASP A 164 -3.86 15.96 -14.62
C ASP A 164 -5.36 16.28 -14.52
N GLY A 165 -5.82 16.72 -13.37
CA GLY A 165 -7.23 17.10 -13.13
C GLY A 165 -8.17 15.91 -12.92
N ALA A 166 -7.66 14.66 -12.90
CA ALA A 166 -8.49 13.48 -12.64
C ALA A 166 -8.93 13.48 -11.18
N LYS A 167 -10.25 13.49 -10.97
CA LYS A 167 -10.82 13.51 -9.62
C LYS A 167 -10.90 12.09 -9.06
N GLY A 168 -10.78 12.00 -7.75
CA GLY A 168 -11.09 10.79 -6.99
C GLY A 168 -12.55 10.36 -7.20
N GLU A 169 -12.87 9.11 -6.87
CA GLU A 169 -14.26 8.66 -6.80
C GLU A 169 -14.92 9.12 -5.53
#